data_bc2e78cfa00081eae2114f443505f92b
#
_entry.id   bc2e78cfa00081eae2114f443505f92b
#
_cell.length_a   1.000
_cell.length_b   1.000
_cell.length_c   1.000
_cell.angle_alpha   90.00
_cell.angle_beta   90.00
_cell.angle_gamma   90.00
#
_symmetry.space_group_name_H-M   'P 1'
#
loop_
_entity.id
_entity.type
_entity.pdbx_description
1 polymer ?
#
loop_
_entity_poly.entity_id
_entity_poly.type
_entity_poly.pdbx_seq_one_letter_code
_entity_poly.pdbx_strand_id
1 'polypeptide(L)'
;MMGELELVMALIAKLDIDLRVRYCRSAENPSDWWSRFADKAEWQLSRREAHRVMHTWGECTVDRFAVTANAQLARFDSPYNCLGCEGVDTFTRSWEGERSWINPPMNKIAQILDKLRNEPGAEASILLPV
;
A
#
# COMPACT_ATOMS: atom_id res chain seq x y z
N MET A 1 -14.84 20.85 -0.97
CA MET A 1 -14.53 19.58 -0.28
C MET A 1 -13.16 19.08 -0.75
N MET A 2 -12.33 18.68 0.19
CA MET A 2 -10.99 18.16 -0.12
C MET A 2 -11.10 16.72 -0.62
N GLY A 3 -10.45 16.40 -1.74
CA GLY A 3 -10.39 15.05 -2.25
C GLY A 3 -9.51 14.15 -1.37
N GLU A 4 -9.66 12.84 -1.52
CA GLU A 4 -8.88 11.86 -0.75
C GLU A 4 -7.38 12.04 -0.98
N LEU A 5 -6.97 12.27 -2.24
CA LEU A 5 -5.57 12.50 -2.58
C LEU A 5 -5.04 13.78 -1.93
N GLU A 6 -5.83 14.85 -1.95
CA GLU A 6 -5.45 16.12 -1.32
C GLU A 6 -5.29 15.96 0.18
N LEU A 7 -6.16 15.18 0.83
CA LEU A 7 -6.05 14.88 2.24
C LEU A 7 -4.77 14.10 2.55
N VAL A 8 -4.45 13.11 1.74
CA VAL A 8 -3.21 12.33 1.88
C VAL A 8 -1.99 13.21 1.75
N MET A 9 -1.95 14.10 0.74
CA MET A 9 -0.84 15.02 0.54
C MET A 9 -0.69 15.98 1.71
N ALA A 10 -1.79 16.45 2.27
CA ALA A 10 -1.77 17.31 3.46
C ALA A 10 -1.20 16.56 4.68
N LEU A 11 -1.57 15.30 4.85
CA LEU A 11 -1.05 14.48 5.94
C LEU A 11 0.45 14.21 5.77
N ILE A 12 0.89 13.94 4.55
CA ILE A 12 2.31 13.72 4.25
C ILE A 12 3.12 14.96 4.59
N ALA A 13 2.66 16.14 4.19
CA ALA A 13 3.32 17.40 4.50
C ALA A 13 3.37 17.64 6.02
N LYS A 14 2.28 17.37 6.70
CA LYS A 14 2.18 17.55 8.15
C LYS A 14 3.10 16.61 8.94
N LEU A 15 3.28 15.38 8.45
CA LEU A 15 4.07 14.36 9.12
C LEU A 15 5.54 14.35 8.70
N ASP A 16 5.93 15.24 7.78
CA ASP A 16 7.31 15.35 7.29
C ASP A 16 7.84 14.03 6.72
N ILE A 17 7.06 13.42 5.83
CA ILE A 17 7.41 12.18 5.16
C ILE A 17 8.03 12.48 3.81
N ASP A 18 9.17 11.85 3.49
CA ASP A 18 9.78 11.93 2.16
C ASP A 18 8.94 11.13 1.17
N LEU A 19 8.21 11.83 0.31
CA LEU A 19 7.30 11.22 -0.67
C LEU A 19 7.86 11.35 -2.08
N ARG A 20 7.89 10.23 -2.78
CA ARG A 20 8.18 10.19 -4.22
C ARG A 20 6.96 9.67 -4.94
N VAL A 21 6.50 10.41 -5.94
CA VAL A 21 5.26 10.09 -6.66
C VAL A 21 5.58 9.62 -8.07
N ARG A 22 4.90 8.55 -8.47
CA ARG A 22 4.94 8.05 -9.83
C ARG A 22 3.53 7.96 -10.38
N TYR A 23 3.35 8.47 -11.59
CA TYR A 23 2.09 8.32 -12.32
C TYR A 23 2.07 6.99 -13.09
N CYS A 24 0.95 6.28 -13.00
CA CYS A 24 0.67 5.11 -13.82
C CYS A 24 -0.34 5.48 -14.90
N ARG A 25 -0.20 4.87 -16.08
CA ARG A 25 -1.16 5.07 -17.17
C ARG A 25 -2.55 4.62 -16.73
N SER A 26 -3.59 5.22 -17.30
CA SER A 26 -4.97 4.90 -16.94
C SER A 26 -5.31 3.42 -17.16
N ALA A 27 -4.71 2.77 -18.17
CA ALA A 27 -4.91 1.34 -18.39
C ALA A 27 -4.31 0.47 -17.28
N GLU A 28 -3.33 0.99 -16.55
CA GLU A 28 -2.65 0.34 -15.45
C GLU A 28 -3.13 0.89 -14.10
N ASN A 29 -3.81 2.02 -14.15
CA ASN A 29 -4.24 2.74 -12.96
C ASN A 29 -5.55 2.13 -12.45
N PRO A 30 -5.56 1.58 -11.24
CA PRO A 30 -6.75 0.94 -10.69
C PRO A 30 -7.90 1.91 -10.40
N SER A 31 -7.71 3.21 -10.53
CA SER A 31 -8.80 4.16 -10.31
C SER A 31 -9.96 3.97 -11.29
N ASP A 32 -9.70 3.49 -12.51
CA ASP A 32 -10.76 3.13 -13.46
C ASP A 32 -11.57 1.92 -12.98
N TRP A 33 -10.92 1.05 -12.28
CA TRP A 33 -11.56 -0.09 -11.64
C TRP A 33 -12.42 0.35 -10.48
N TRP A 34 -11.92 1.30 -9.74
CA TRP A 34 -12.50 1.79 -8.50
C TRP A 34 -13.95 2.16 -8.64
N SER A 35 -14.29 2.81 -9.77
CA SER A 35 -15.66 3.20 -10.05
C SER A 35 -16.56 2.02 -10.44
N ARG A 36 -15.96 0.88 -10.80
CA ARG A 36 -16.67 -0.29 -11.29
C ARG A 36 -16.90 -1.36 -10.22
N PHE A 37 -16.10 -1.33 -9.17
CA PHE A 37 -16.14 -2.35 -8.13
C PHE A 37 -16.62 -1.75 -6.82
N ALA A 38 -17.67 -2.35 -6.26
CA ALA A 38 -18.20 -1.95 -4.97
C ALA A 38 -17.22 -2.27 -3.85
N ASP A 39 -16.50 -3.39 -3.96
CA ASP A 39 -15.52 -3.81 -2.96
C ASP A 39 -14.13 -3.39 -3.39
N LYS A 40 -13.70 -2.27 -2.83
CA LYS A 40 -12.42 -1.65 -3.14
C LYS A 40 -11.23 -2.40 -2.59
N ALA A 41 -11.42 -3.26 -1.63
CA ALA A 41 -10.35 -4.08 -1.09
C ALA A 41 -9.91 -5.17 -2.07
N GLU A 42 -10.72 -5.43 -3.09
CA GLU A 42 -10.41 -6.46 -4.07
C GLU A 42 -9.53 -5.98 -5.22
N TRP A 43 -9.46 -4.67 -5.47
CA TRP A 43 -8.64 -4.21 -6.57
C TRP A 43 -7.15 -4.24 -6.21
N GLN A 44 -6.34 -4.49 -7.21
CA GLN A 44 -4.89 -4.48 -7.07
C GLN A 44 -4.25 -4.16 -8.41
N LEU A 45 -3.01 -3.73 -8.35
CA LEU A 45 -2.18 -3.63 -9.54
C LEU A 45 -1.87 -5.05 -10.03
N SER A 46 -1.77 -5.26 -11.34
CA SER A 46 -1.39 -6.57 -11.84
C SER A 46 -0.02 -6.97 -11.29
N ARG A 47 0.23 -8.26 -11.15
CA ARG A 47 1.51 -8.76 -10.66
C ARG A 47 2.68 -8.22 -11.48
N ARG A 48 2.53 -8.20 -12.80
CA ARG A 48 3.53 -7.68 -13.71
C ARG A 48 3.87 -6.22 -13.41
N GLU A 49 2.86 -5.38 -13.24
CA GLU A 49 3.05 -3.96 -12.97
C GLU A 49 3.58 -3.71 -11.56
N ALA A 50 3.13 -4.50 -10.59
CA ALA A 50 3.66 -4.42 -9.23
C ALA A 50 5.16 -4.73 -9.20
N HIS A 51 5.59 -5.79 -9.87
CA HIS A 51 7.00 -6.15 -9.95
C HIS A 51 7.82 -5.11 -10.70
N ARG A 52 7.25 -4.50 -11.74
CA ARG A 52 7.89 -3.42 -12.48
C ARG A 52 8.14 -2.20 -11.60
N VAL A 53 7.15 -1.83 -10.80
CA VAL A 53 7.27 -0.73 -9.84
C VAL A 53 8.35 -1.04 -8.81
N MET A 54 8.33 -2.24 -8.25
CA MET A 54 9.34 -2.67 -7.27
C MET A 54 10.74 -2.64 -7.87
N HIS A 55 10.89 -3.09 -9.11
CA HIS A 55 12.18 -3.07 -9.79
C HIS A 55 12.70 -1.64 -9.99
N THR A 56 11.83 -0.70 -10.29
CA THR A 56 12.19 0.69 -10.54
C THR A 56 12.48 1.46 -9.25
N TRP A 57 11.69 1.24 -8.21
CA TRP A 57 11.71 2.06 -6.99
C TRP A 57 12.37 1.39 -5.79
N GLY A 58 12.57 0.10 -5.87
CA GLY A 58 13.16 -0.71 -4.81
C GLY A 58 12.33 -1.94 -4.52
N GLU A 59 13.03 -3.08 -4.37
CA GLU A 59 12.38 -4.34 -4.07
C GLU A 59 11.75 -4.31 -2.69
N CYS A 60 10.51 -4.75 -2.61
CA CYS A 60 9.78 -4.84 -1.36
C CYS A 60 9.92 -6.24 -0.78
N THR A 61 9.87 -6.34 0.54
CA THR A 61 10.07 -7.60 1.26
C THR A 61 8.77 -8.21 1.75
N VAL A 62 7.74 -7.41 1.96
CA VAL A 62 6.47 -7.88 2.51
C VAL A 62 5.30 -7.04 2.00
N ASP A 63 4.19 -7.71 1.70
CA ASP A 63 2.93 -7.09 1.28
C ASP A 63 2.05 -6.95 2.51
N ARG A 64 1.73 -5.71 2.88
CA ARG A 64 1.08 -5.43 4.17
C ARG A 64 -0.44 -5.53 4.17
N PHE A 65 -1.07 -5.50 3.01
CA PHE A 65 -2.54 -5.53 2.90
C PHE A 65 -2.94 -6.52 1.81
N ALA A 66 -2.88 -7.81 2.15
CA ALA A 66 -3.13 -8.85 1.18
C ALA A 66 -3.87 -10.03 1.81
N VAL A 67 -4.39 -10.88 0.96
CA VAL A 67 -4.89 -12.20 1.33
C VAL A 67 -4.23 -13.23 0.41
N THR A 68 -4.41 -14.49 0.69
CA THR A 68 -3.78 -15.57 -0.08
C THR A 68 -3.98 -15.40 -1.60
N ALA A 69 -5.18 -14.96 -2.00
CA ALA A 69 -5.54 -14.86 -3.41
C ALA A 69 -4.87 -13.70 -4.14
N ASN A 70 -4.48 -12.63 -3.44
CA ASN A 70 -4.01 -11.40 -4.10
C ASN A 70 -2.64 -10.92 -3.66
N ALA A 71 -1.94 -11.65 -2.81
CA ALA A 71 -0.62 -11.24 -2.34
C ALA A 71 0.36 -11.12 -3.50
N GLN A 72 1.06 -9.99 -3.54
CA GLN A 72 2.09 -9.72 -4.55
C GLN A 72 3.45 -10.32 -4.17
N LEU A 73 3.64 -10.67 -2.92
CA LEU A 73 4.88 -11.22 -2.39
C LEU A 73 4.59 -12.47 -1.57
N ALA A 74 5.61 -13.31 -1.40
CA ALA A 74 5.50 -14.52 -0.61
C ALA A 74 5.20 -14.23 0.86
N ARG A 75 5.77 -13.13 1.38
CA ARG A 75 5.50 -12.66 2.74
C ARG A 75 4.40 -11.62 2.69
N PHE A 76 3.35 -11.83 3.44
CA PHE A 76 2.25 -10.84 3.50
C PHE A 76 1.51 -10.90 4.82
N ASP A 77 0.93 -9.75 5.19
CA ASP A 77 0.03 -9.62 6.32
C ASP A 77 -1.40 -9.52 5.82
N SER A 78 -2.31 -10.17 6.53
CA SER A 78 -3.72 -10.21 6.17
C SER A 78 -4.58 -9.60 7.27
N PRO A 79 -5.78 -9.09 6.96
CA PRO A 79 -6.71 -8.62 7.98
C PRO A 79 -7.30 -9.76 8.81
N TYR A 80 -7.22 -10.99 8.32
CA TYR A 80 -7.69 -12.18 9.05
C TYR A 80 -6.75 -13.36 8.79
N ASN A 81 -6.83 -14.37 9.61
CA ASN A 81 -5.99 -15.56 9.45
C ASN A 81 -6.34 -16.29 8.15
N CYS A 82 -5.38 -16.40 7.25
CA CYS A 82 -5.55 -17.09 5.97
C CYS A 82 -4.29 -17.86 5.63
N LEU A 83 -4.40 -18.78 4.67
CA LEU A 83 -3.30 -19.65 4.26
C LEU A 83 -2.10 -18.82 3.80
N GLY A 84 -0.95 -19.05 4.42
CA GLY A 84 0.31 -18.44 4.01
C GLY A 84 0.57 -17.05 4.56
N CYS A 85 -0.36 -16.42 5.27
CA CYS A 85 -0.10 -15.11 5.84
C CYS A 85 0.96 -15.19 6.94
N GLU A 86 1.85 -14.19 6.97
CA GLU A 86 2.89 -14.10 8.00
C GLU A 86 2.32 -13.54 9.30
N GLY A 87 1.37 -12.62 9.18
CA GLY A 87 0.74 -11.99 10.33
C GLY A 87 -0.69 -11.56 10.05
N VAL A 88 -1.42 -11.35 11.13
CA VAL A 88 -2.80 -10.85 11.09
C VAL A 88 -2.80 -9.44 11.65
N ASP A 89 -3.45 -8.52 10.95
CA ASP A 89 -3.48 -7.10 11.28
C ASP A 89 -2.07 -6.49 11.28
N THR A 90 -1.68 -5.97 10.14
CA THR A 90 -0.34 -5.43 9.92
C THR A 90 0.05 -4.31 10.89
N PHE A 91 -0.93 -3.59 11.45
CA PHE A 91 -0.65 -2.51 12.40
C PHE A 91 -0.12 -3.01 13.74
N THR A 92 -0.28 -4.30 14.03
CA THR A 92 0.27 -4.91 15.25
C THR A 92 1.70 -5.38 15.06
N ARG A 93 2.23 -5.30 13.84
CA ARG A 93 3.56 -5.81 13.51
C ARG A 93 4.55 -4.67 13.35
N SER A 94 5.83 -4.94 13.60
CA SER A 94 6.87 -3.95 13.32
C SER A 94 7.18 -3.92 11.82
N TRP A 95 7.30 -2.72 11.27
CA TRP A 95 7.72 -2.51 9.88
C TRP A 95 9.18 -2.06 9.79
N GLU A 96 9.85 -1.89 10.91
CA GLU A 96 11.25 -1.44 10.92
C GLU A 96 12.16 -2.45 10.23
N GLY A 97 13.10 -1.92 9.45
CA GLY A 97 14.06 -2.74 8.72
C GLY A 97 13.48 -3.42 7.48
N GLU A 98 12.22 -3.18 7.18
CA GLU A 98 11.53 -3.77 6.04
C GLU A 98 11.16 -2.71 5.03
N ARG A 99 11.10 -3.10 3.75
CA ARG A 99 10.51 -2.27 2.71
C ARG A 99 9.16 -2.87 2.34
N SER A 100 8.10 -2.21 2.75
CA SER A 100 6.75 -2.71 2.62
C SER A 100 6.12 -2.34 1.28
N TRP A 101 5.41 -3.30 0.67
CA TRP A 101 4.48 -3.02 -0.42
C TRP A 101 3.12 -2.78 0.20
N ILE A 102 2.52 -1.63 -0.08
CA ILE A 102 1.26 -1.23 0.54
C ILE A 102 0.24 -0.85 -0.52
N ASN A 103 -0.79 -1.67 -0.62
CA ASN A 103 -1.96 -1.40 -1.44
C ASN A 103 -3.17 -1.32 -0.49
N PRO A 104 -3.40 -0.15 0.13
CA PRO A 104 -4.28 -0.07 1.27
C PRO A 104 -5.74 0.23 0.91
N PRO A 105 -6.68 -0.12 1.79
CA PRO A 105 -7.97 0.54 1.79
C PRO A 105 -7.78 2.03 2.07
N MET A 106 -8.56 2.89 1.40
CA MET A 106 -8.40 4.34 1.53
C MET A 106 -8.58 4.85 2.97
N ASN A 107 -9.44 4.19 3.74
CA ASN A 107 -9.70 4.59 5.12
C ASN A 107 -8.55 4.24 6.09
N LYS A 108 -7.50 3.57 5.63
CA LYS A 108 -6.35 3.20 6.46
C LYS A 108 -5.11 4.08 6.21
N ILE A 109 -5.16 4.97 5.24
CA ILE A 109 -3.98 5.74 4.83
C ILE A 109 -3.42 6.59 5.95
N ALA A 110 -4.27 7.29 6.69
CA ALA A 110 -3.81 8.11 7.82
C ALA A 110 -3.07 7.27 8.87
N GLN A 111 -3.59 6.09 9.16
CA GLN A 111 -2.99 5.16 10.12
C GLN A 111 -1.66 4.61 9.62
N ILE A 112 -1.55 4.35 8.31
CA ILE A 112 -0.31 3.91 7.66
C ILE A 112 0.76 4.99 7.77
N LEU A 113 0.43 6.22 7.46
CA LEU A 113 1.39 7.33 7.53
C LEU A 113 1.87 7.55 8.96
N ASP A 114 0.98 7.45 9.93
CA ASP A 114 1.34 7.56 11.34
C ASP A 114 2.32 6.45 11.76
N LYS A 115 2.07 5.22 11.32
CA LYS A 115 2.96 4.10 11.61
C LYS A 115 4.34 4.28 10.98
N LEU A 116 4.41 4.73 9.73
CA LEU A 116 5.69 5.01 9.07
C LEU A 116 6.48 6.11 9.81
N ARG A 117 5.78 7.11 10.30
CA ARG A 117 6.40 8.17 11.08
C ARG A 117 6.98 7.65 12.39
N ASN A 118 6.28 6.74 13.05
CA ASN A 118 6.67 6.22 14.37
C ASN A 118 7.68 5.08 14.32
N GLU A 119 7.98 4.57 13.13
CA GLU A 119 8.97 3.51 12.94
C GLU A 119 10.04 3.97 11.93
N PRO A 120 11.04 4.72 12.37
CA PRO A 120 11.97 5.42 11.47
C PRO A 120 12.76 4.55 10.51
N GLY A 121 12.94 3.28 10.81
CA GLY A 121 13.61 2.34 9.92
C GLY A 121 12.71 1.70 8.87
N ALA A 122 11.42 2.06 8.84
CA ALA A 122 10.47 1.52 7.90
C ALA A 122 10.50 2.29 6.58
N GLU A 123 10.47 1.56 5.47
CA GLU A 123 10.31 2.12 4.14
C GLU A 123 9.10 1.48 3.47
N ALA A 124 8.49 2.17 2.52
CA ALA A 124 7.32 1.64 1.85
C ALA A 124 7.14 2.19 0.45
N SER A 125 6.57 1.37 -0.41
CA SER A 125 5.96 1.79 -1.66
C SER A 125 4.45 1.68 -1.49
N ILE A 126 3.75 2.79 -1.62
CA ILE A 126 2.30 2.85 -1.39
C ILE A 126 1.59 3.12 -2.72
N LEU A 127 0.62 2.27 -3.04
CA LEU A 127 -0.19 2.42 -4.23
C LEU A 127 -1.45 3.20 -3.88
N LEU A 128 -1.62 4.35 -4.54
CA LEU A 128 -2.76 5.22 -4.30
C LEU A 128 -3.49 5.50 -5.61
N PRO A 129 -4.82 5.53 -5.62
CA PRO A 129 -5.57 5.97 -6.79
C PRO A 129 -5.38 7.48 -6.97
N VAL A 130 -5.37 7.89 -8.22
CA VAL A 130 -5.21 9.30 -8.58
C VAL A 130 -6.56 9.94 -8.84
#